data_c08fc3eebeee73160ae95213cdeeb0ae
#
_entry.id   c08fc3eebeee73160ae95213cdeeb0ae
#
_cell.length_a   1.000
_cell.length_b   1.000
_cell.length_c   1.000
_cell.angle_alpha   90.00
_cell.angle_beta   90.00
_cell.angle_gamma   90.00
#
_symmetry.space_group_name_H-M   'P 1'
#
loop_
_entity.id
_entity.type
_entity.pdbx_description
1 polymer ?
#
loop_
_entity_poly.entity_id
_entity_poly.type
_entity_poly.pdbx_seq_one_letter_code
_entity_poly.pdbx_strand_id
1 'polypeptide(L)'
;MKLSPVDRVTGLTRERFKEEYLKPRRPVIFTDLIDPWPAKNKWTWDYLIENFGDVIVPVADANFSKAGKHYLSPSAHMKFGEYLKTIREKPIDLRIFLYNILKNIPELAKDIKPFEIMDGFLDEYPFMFFGGQGSYTRIHYDIDCSHVFLTQFMTRKRVLLFEPGQAKYLHHLPFTVSCEIDLIDPDEEKFPSLQYLEGYEAMLTHGETLFIPSCWWHHIEYTDAGYSLALRASDSIGLRARGAFNIARTFIVDKGMNKLLGPRWANMKVALARANSQA
;
A
#
# COMPACT_ATOMS: atom_id res chain seq x y z
N MET A 1 11.84 4.83 -17.51
CA MET A 1 11.29 3.76 -16.66
C MET A 1 10.74 2.63 -17.52
N LYS A 2 11.05 1.35 -17.19
CA LYS A 2 10.57 0.16 -17.91
C LYS A 2 9.73 -0.70 -16.97
N LEU A 3 8.47 -0.97 -17.35
CA LEU A 3 7.52 -1.73 -16.56
C LEU A 3 7.10 -3.01 -17.31
N SER A 4 7.10 -4.13 -16.59
CA SER A 4 6.57 -5.40 -17.06
C SER A 4 5.24 -5.69 -16.36
N PRO A 5 4.29 -6.39 -17.01
CA PRO A 5 3.06 -6.78 -16.32
C PRO A 5 3.34 -7.79 -15.21
N VAL A 6 2.58 -7.70 -14.12
CA VAL A 6 2.57 -8.74 -13.07
C VAL A 6 1.83 -9.97 -13.60
N ASP A 7 2.36 -11.17 -13.33
CA ASP A 7 1.70 -12.43 -13.69
C ASP A 7 0.31 -12.52 -13.04
N ARG A 8 -0.68 -12.99 -13.80
CA ARG A 8 -2.02 -13.35 -13.32
C ARG A 8 -2.19 -14.85 -13.35
N VAL A 9 -2.53 -15.44 -12.21
CA VAL A 9 -2.64 -16.90 -12.08
C VAL A 9 -3.94 -17.28 -11.39
N THR A 10 -4.62 -18.29 -11.97
CA THR A 10 -5.80 -18.95 -11.41
C THR A 10 -5.41 -20.32 -10.90
N GLY A 11 -5.99 -20.78 -9.79
CA GLY A 11 -5.73 -22.13 -9.24
C GLY A 11 -4.30 -22.32 -8.76
N LEU A 12 -3.63 -21.27 -8.28
CA LEU A 12 -2.26 -21.36 -7.77
C LEU A 12 -2.26 -22.10 -6.43
N THR A 13 -1.62 -23.27 -6.41
CA THR A 13 -1.50 -24.05 -5.16
C THR A 13 -0.46 -23.44 -4.22
N ARG A 14 -0.54 -23.76 -2.94
CA ARG A 14 0.39 -23.32 -1.91
C ARG A 14 1.85 -23.69 -2.24
N GLU A 15 2.09 -24.89 -2.75
CA GLU A 15 3.41 -25.37 -3.14
C GLU A 15 3.98 -24.58 -4.30
N ARG A 16 3.18 -24.38 -5.35
CA ARG A 16 3.58 -23.57 -6.50
C ARG A 16 3.80 -22.13 -6.12
N PHE A 17 2.91 -21.53 -5.34
CA PHE A 17 3.10 -20.16 -4.83
C PHE A 17 4.43 -20.03 -4.08
N LYS A 18 4.71 -20.98 -3.17
CA LYS A 18 5.94 -20.98 -2.39
C LYS A 18 7.19 -21.02 -3.26
N GLU A 19 7.22 -21.89 -4.27
CA GLU A 19 8.41 -22.08 -5.11
C GLU A 19 8.56 -20.98 -6.18
N GLU A 20 7.46 -20.58 -6.83
CA GLU A 20 7.48 -19.70 -7.99
C GLU A 20 7.44 -18.21 -7.62
N TYR A 21 6.91 -17.84 -6.43
CA TYR A 21 6.66 -16.44 -6.07
C TYR A 21 7.19 -16.05 -4.68
N LEU A 22 6.90 -16.85 -3.64
CA LEU A 22 7.29 -16.48 -2.26
C LEU A 22 8.80 -16.56 -2.05
N LYS A 23 9.45 -17.67 -2.40
CA LYS A 23 10.91 -17.82 -2.26
C LYS A 23 11.71 -16.83 -3.12
N PRO A 24 11.41 -16.67 -4.42
CA PRO A 24 12.11 -15.71 -5.27
C PRO A 24 11.69 -14.25 -5.03
N ARG A 25 10.72 -14.00 -4.13
CA ARG A 25 10.19 -12.66 -3.85
C ARG A 25 9.64 -11.99 -5.11
N ARG A 26 8.85 -12.70 -5.89
CA ARG A 26 8.24 -12.21 -7.12
C ARG A 26 6.77 -11.88 -6.89
N PRO A 27 6.26 -10.72 -7.36
CA PRO A 27 4.84 -10.39 -7.24
C PRO A 27 3.99 -11.29 -8.15
N VAL A 28 2.74 -11.53 -7.73
CA VAL A 28 1.74 -12.26 -8.51
C VAL A 28 0.33 -11.76 -8.18
N ILE A 29 -0.56 -11.80 -9.16
CA ILE A 29 -1.99 -11.55 -9.00
C ILE A 29 -2.71 -12.89 -9.00
N PHE A 30 -3.39 -13.18 -7.89
CA PHE A 30 -4.34 -14.28 -7.79
C PHE A 30 -5.70 -13.79 -8.31
N THR A 31 -6.32 -14.55 -9.19
CA THR A 31 -7.62 -14.18 -9.77
C THR A 31 -8.80 -14.81 -9.05
N ASP A 32 -8.54 -15.79 -8.18
CA ASP A 32 -9.55 -16.64 -7.52
C ASP A 32 -9.37 -16.81 -6.01
N LEU A 33 -8.37 -16.17 -5.41
CA LEU A 33 -8.01 -16.40 -4.00
C LEU A 33 -9.14 -16.08 -3.03
N ILE A 34 -10.00 -15.13 -3.35
CA ILE A 34 -11.15 -14.74 -2.53
C ILE A 34 -12.49 -15.30 -3.00
N ASP A 35 -12.50 -16.26 -3.93
CA ASP A 35 -13.76 -16.90 -4.37
C ASP A 35 -14.57 -17.49 -3.23
N PRO A 36 -13.94 -18.08 -2.17
CA PRO A 36 -14.67 -18.59 -1.02
C PRO A 36 -15.20 -17.51 -0.05
N TRP A 37 -14.88 -16.22 -0.27
CA TRP A 37 -15.28 -15.17 0.63
C TRP A 37 -16.66 -14.62 0.28
N PRO A 38 -17.62 -14.58 1.23
CA PRO A 38 -18.87 -13.85 1.04
C PRO A 38 -18.63 -12.39 0.63
N ALA A 39 -17.56 -11.76 1.14
CA ALA A 39 -17.18 -10.38 0.82
C ALA A 39 -17.09 -10.10 -0.68
N LYS A 40 -16.64 -11.07 -1.50
CA LYS A 40 -16.47 -10.90 -2.94
C LYS A 40 -17.74 -10.39 -3.63
N ASN A 41 -18.88 -10.94 -3.28
CA ASN A 41 -20.16 -10.57 -3.90
C ASN A 41 -21.01 -9.64 -3.02
N LYS A 42 -20.79 -9.64 -1.72
CA LYS A 42 -21.60 -8.93 -0.75
C LYS A 42 -21.16 -7.48 -0.54
N TRP A 43 -19.83 -7.23 -0.55
CA TRP A 43 -19.32 -5.89 -0.29
C TRP A 43 -19.46 -5.01 -1.53
N THR A 44 -20.67 -4.50 -1.75
CA THR A 44 -20.96 -3.49 -2.76
C THR A 44 -21.03 -2.10 -2.14
N TRP A 45 -20.98 -1.06 -2.93
CA TRP A 45 -21.17 0.31 -2.46
C TRP A 45 -22.47 0.47 -1.68
N ASP A 46 -23.56 -0.02 -2.25
CA ASP A 46 -24.89 0.13 -1.67
C ASP A 46 -25.00 -0.68 -0.35
N TYR A 47 -24.48 -1.91 -0.32
CA TYR A 47 -24.43 -2.72 0.90
C TYR A 47 -23.68 -1.99 2.05
N LEU A 48 -22.53 -1.41 1.75
CA LEU A 48 -21.73 -0.69 2.77
C LEU A 48 -22.44 0.59 3.24
N ILE A 49 -23.09 1.31 2.31
CA ILE A 49 -23.83 2.54 2.61
C ILE A 49 -25.06 2.25 3.46
N GLU A 50 -25.85 1.25 3.06
CA GLU A 50 -27.13 0.92 3.73
C GLU A 50 -26.92 0.33 5.12
N ASN A 51 -25.92 -0.53 5.29
CA ASN A 51 -25.75 -1.24 6.56
C ASN A 51 -24.78 -0.55 7.54
N PHE A 52 -23.83 0.25 7.06
CA PHE A 52 -22.77 0.84 7.89
C PHE A 52 -22.56 2.34 7.65
N GLY A 53 -23.48 2.98 6.92
CA GLY A 53 -23.35 4.38 6.51
C GLY A 53 -23.28 5.38 7.67
N ASP A 54 -23.80 5.07 8.84
CA ASP A 54 -23.78 5.94 10.01
C ASP A 54 -22.48 5.85 10.84
N VAL A 55 -21.60 4.88 10.54
CA VAL A 55 -20.30 4.74 11.22
C VAL A 55 -19.44 5.97 10.92
N ILE A 56 -18.83 6.56 11.95
CA ILE A 56 -17.91 7.68 11.80
C ILE A 56 -16.52 7.15 11.43
N VAL A 57 -15.98 7.65 10.32
CA VAL A 57 -14.66 7.26 9.81
C VAL A 57 -13.73 8.46 9.70
N PRO A 58 -12.42 8.27 9.96
CA PRO A 58 -11.43 9.29 9.69
C PRO A 58 -11.17 9.39 8.19
N VAL A 59 -11.11 10.60 7.65
CA VAL A 59 -10.81 10.84 6.24
C VAL A 59 -9.60 11.76 6.09
N ALA A 60 -8.81 11.52 5.06
CA ALA A 60 -7.64 12.31 4.71
C ALA A 60 -7.75 12.84 3.27
N ASP A 61 -7.34 14.07 3.07
CA ASP A 61 -7.29 14.75 1.77
C ASP A 61 -5.89 14.68 1.12
N ALA A 62 -5.71 15.42 0.02
CA ALA A 62 -4.46 15.52 -0.72
C ALA A 62 -3.23 15.95 0.11
N ASN A 63 -3.44 16.54 1.30
CA ASN A 63 -2.34 16.95 2.17
C ASN A 63 -1.79 15.81 3.04
N PHE A 64 -2.45 14.67 3.06
CA PHE A 64 -2.12 13.49 3.88
C PHE A 64 -0.65 13.05 3.75
N SER A 65 -0.09 13.07 2.55
CA SER A 65 1.29 12.64 2.29
C SER A 65 2.31 13.77 2.33
N LYS A 66 1.91 15.01 2.60
CA LYS A 66 2.85 16.13 2.74
C LYS A 66 3.59 16.03 4.07
N ALA A 67 4.92 16.18 4.02
CA ALA A 67 5.73 16.20 5.23
C ALA A 67 5.32 17.37 6.14
N GLY A 68 5.15 17.10 7.45
CA GLY A 68 4.77 18.12 8.42
C GLY A 68 4.25 17.55 9.74
N LYS A 69 3.74 18.43 10.62
CA LYS A 69 3.25 18.04 11.96
C LYS A 69 2.05 17.09 11.93
N HIS A 70 1.28 17.09 10.86
CA HIS A 70 0.05 16.31 10.69
C HIS A 70 0.20 15.15 9.69
N TYR A 71 1.42 14.77 9.38
CA TYR A 71 1.69 13.63 8.52
C TYR A 71 0.96 12.38 9.03
N LEU A 72 0.19 11.73 8.16
CA LEU A 72 -0.67 10.58 8.45
C LEU A 72 -1.83 10.86 9.44
N SER A 73 -2.12 12.11 9.77
CA SER A 73 -3.30 12.44 10.56
C SER A 73 -4.52 12.67 9.67
N PRO A 74 -5.73 12.26 10.10
CA PRO A 74 -6.94 12.55 9.35
C PRO A 74 -7.19 14.06 9.29
N SER A 75 -7.70 14.52 8.13
CA SER A 75 -8.11 15.91 7.94
C SER A 75 -9.47 16.20 8.58
N ALA A 76 -10.34 15.20 8.62
CA ALA A 76 -11.69 15.28 9.16
C ALA A 76 -12.24 13.91 9.58
N HIS A 77 -13.41 13.93 10.19
CA HIS A 77 -14.24 12.75 10.44
C HIS A 77 -15.60 12.98 9.81
N MET A 78 -16.16 11.95 9.16
CA MET A 78 -17.47 12.02 8.54
C MET A 78 -18.20 10.68 8.62
N LYS A 79 -19.49 10.65 8.29
CA LYS A 79 -20.24 9.40 8.15
C LYS A 79 -19.71 8.58 6.99
N PHE A 80 -19.55 7.28 7.18
CA PHE A 80 -19.02 6.38 6.15
C PHE A 80 -19.84 6.39 4.87
N GLY A 81 -21.19 6.41 5.00
CA GLY A 81 -22.09 6.50 3.85
C GLY A 81 -21.94 7.81 3.06
N GLU A 82 -21.73 8.94 3.75
CA GLU A 82 -21.46 10.23 3.09
C GLU A 82 -20.12 10.21 2.35
N TYR A 83 -19.09 9.64 2.99
CA TYR A 83 -17.78 9.45 2.36
C TYR A 83 -17.89 8.61 1.08
N LEU A 84 -18.53 7.42 1.15
CA LEU A 84 -18.66 6.52 0.01
C LEU A 84 -19.43 7.16 -1.15
N LYS A 85 -20.51 7.89 -0.86
CA LYS A 85 -21.26 8.65 -1.87
C LYS A 85 -20.39 9.71 -2.52
N THR A 86 -19.66 10.49 -1.70
CA THR A 86 -18.78 11.57 -2.19
C THR A 86 -17.72 11.08 -3.16
N ILE A 87 -17.00 9.99 -2.82
CA ILE A 87 -15.93 9.47 -3.68
C ILE A 87 -16.46 8.76 -4.94
N ARG A 88 -17.69 8.25 -4.89
CA ARG A 88 -18.37 7.58 -6.02
C ARG A 88 -18.91 8.58 -7.05
N GLU A 89 -19.38 9.75 -6.60
CA GLU A 89 -20.05 10.73 -7.46
C GLU A 89 -19.11 11.55 -8.33
N LYS A 90 -17.88 11.81 -7.85
CA LYS A 90 -16.92 12.68 -8.55
C LYS A 90 -15.47 12.34 -8.22
N PRO A 91 -14.54 12.62 -9.15
CA PRO A 91 -13.10 12.56 -8.84
C PRO A 91 -12.77 13.48 -7.68
N ILE A 92 -12.15 12.93 -6.64
CA ILE A 92 -11.72 13.67 -5.46
C ILE A 92 -10.59 12.92 -4.76
N ASP A 93 -9.54 13.63 -4.37
CA ASP A 93 -8.50 13.06 -3.51
C ASP A 93 -8.96 13.06 -2.04
N LEU A 94 -9.79 12.09 -1.72
CA LEU A 94 -10.28 11.82 -0.38
C LEU A 94 -10.13 10.33 -0.08
N ARG A 95 -9.51 9.98 1.05
CA ARG A 95 -9.16 8.59 1.37
C ARG A 95 -9.38 8.23 2.83
N ILE A 96 -9.64 6.93 3.08
CA ILE A 96 -9.52 6.31 4.41
C ILE A 96 -8.24 5.47 4.39
N PHE A 97 -7.33 5.74 5.32
CA PHE A 97 -6.01 5.13 5.37
C PHE A 97 -5.64 4.76 6.80
N LEU A 98 -4.97 3.61 6.98
CA LEU A 98 -4.56 3.08 8.29
C LEU A 98 -5.70 2.98 9.32
N TYR A 99 -6.93 2.79 8.84
CA TYR A 99 -8.09 2.61 9.69
C TYR A 99 -8.54 1.15 9.66
N ASN A 100 -8.53 0.50 10.81
CA ASN A 100 -9.01 -0.87 10.92
C ASN A 100 -10.53 -0.90 10.98
N ILE A 101 -11.17 -0.78 9.81
CA ILE A 101 -12.63 -0.77 9.71
C ILE A 101 -13.24 -2.09 10.18
N LEU A 102 -12.54 -3.22 9.99
CA LEU A 102 -13.03 -4.53 10.42
C LEU A 102 -13.11 -4.66 11.96
N LYS A 103 -12.23 -3.94 12.69
CA LYS A 103 -12.33 -3.85 14.15
C LYS A 103 -13.50 -2.99 14.58
N ASN A 104 -13.83 -1.97 13.81
CA ASN A 104 -14.93 -1.04 14.11
C ASN A 104 -16.29 -1.53 13.59
N ILE A 105 -16.29 -2.42 12.59
CA ILE A 105 -17.47 -3.08 12.00
C ILE A 105 -17.20 -4.59 11.98
N PRO A 106 -17.35 -5.29 13.12
CA PRO A 106 -17.02 -6.72 13.22
C PRO A 106 -17.84 -7.62 12.30
N GLU A 107 -18.99 -7.14 11.85
CA GLU A 107 -19.86 -7.82 10.88
C GLU A 107 -19.13 -8.09 9.57
N LEU A 108 -18.31 -7.14 9.10
CA LEU A 108 -17.51 -7.30 7.89
C LEU A 108 -16.45 -8.40 8.04
N ALA A 109 -15.90 -8.59 9.24
CA ALA A 109 -14.91 -9.62 9.48
C ALA A 109 -15.46 -11.05 9.27
N LYS A 110 -16.78 -11.24 9.39
CA LYS A 110 -17.44 -12.54 9.15
C LYS A 110 -17.50 -12.94 7.67
N ASP A 111 -17.30 -11.96 6.79
CA ASP A 111 -17.39 -12.17 5.33
C ASP A 111 -16.03 -12.52 4.69
N ILE A 112 -14.96 -12.56 5.49
CA ILE A 112 -13.63 -12.96 5.04
C ILE A 112 -13.21 -14.27 5.72
N LYS A 113 -12.31 -15.00 5.07
CA LYS A 113 -11.72 -16.24 5.60
C LYS A 113 -10.20 -16.12 5.58
N PRO A 114 -9.48 -16.78 6.49
CA PRO A 114 -8.03 -16.88 6.41
C PRO A 114 -7.59 -17.44 5.05
N PHE A 115 -6.49 -16.92 4.51
CA PHE A 115 -5.87 -17.50 3.32
C PHE A 115 -5.06 -18.73 3.71
N GLU A 116 -5.23 -19.81 2.94
CA GLU A 116 -4.49 -21.06 3.11
C GLU A 116 -3.22 -21.14 2.25
N ILE A 117 -2.96 -20.11 1.46
CA ILE A 117 -1.86 -20.06 0.48
C ILE A 117 -0.47 -20.03 1.14
N MET A 118 -0.37 -19.52 2.36
CA MET A 118 0.84 -19.56 3.20
C MET A 118 0.48 -19.44 4.68
N ASP A 119 1.45 -19.67 5.55
CA ASP A 119 1.34 -19.41 6.99
C ASP A 119 1.83 -18.02 7.35
N GLY A 120 1.61 -17.62 8.61
CA GLY A 120 2.19 -16.42 9.20
C GLY A 120 1.44 -15.13 8.91
N PHE A 121 0.15 -15.21 8.58
CA PHE A 121 -0.72 -14.05 8.54
C PHE A 121 -0.77 -13.35 9.89
N LEU A 122 -0.85 -12.03 9.85
CA LEU A 122 -0.94 -11.15 11.01
C LEU A 122 -2.41 -10.72 11.16
N ASP A 123 -3.21 -11.55 11.81
CA ASP A 123 -4.67 -11.41 11.89
C ASP A 123 -5.12 -10.14 12.63
N GLU A 124 -4.23 -9.53 13.40
CA GLU A 124 -4.51 -8.31 14.16
C GLU A 124 -4.55 -7.03 13.29
N TYR A 125 -4.08 -7.11 12.04
CA TYR A 125 -3.86 -5.93 11.18
C TYR A 125 -4.49 -6.03 9.78
N PRO A 126 -5.78 -6.41 9.67
CA PRO A 126 -6.48 -6.27 8.40
C PRO A 126 -6.84 -4.80 8.17
N PHE A 127 -6.22 -4.17 7.18
CA PHE A 127 -6.51 -2.78 6.85
C PHE A 127 -7.29 -2.67 5.55
N MET A 128 -8.40 -1.95 5.58
CA MET A 128 -9.08 -1.52 4.36
C MET A 128 -8.64 -0.11 3.99
N PHE A 129 -8.39 0.07 2.70
CA PHE A 129 -7.98 1.33 2.09
C PHE A 129 -9.04 1.76 1.09
N PHE A 130 -9.64 2.91 1.32
CA PHE A 130 -10.60 3.52 0.42
C PHE A 130 -10.01 4.78 -0.19
N GLY A 131 -10.32 5.07 -1.44
CA GLY A 131 -9.91 6.30 -2.10
C GLY A 131 -10.82 6.69 -3.24
N GLY A 132 -10.99 8.00 -3.42
CA GLY A 132 -11.64 8.58 -4.59
C GLY A 132 -10.73 8.51 -5.81
N GLN A 133 -11.31 8.63 -7.00
CA GLN A 133 -10.55 8.73 -8.24
C GLN A 133 -9.54 9.88 -8.18
N GLY A 134 -8.30 9.60 -8.56
CA GLY A 134 -7.18 10.55 -8.48
C GLY A 134 -6.41 10.53 -7.16
N SER A 135 -6.90 9.81 -6.13
CA SER A 135 -6.11 9.56 -4.92
C SER A 135 -4.93 8.64 -5.22
N TYR A 136 -3.84 8.82 -4.52
CA TYR A 136 -2.67 7.95 -4.67
C TYR A 136 -1.89 7.81 -3.36
N THR A 137 -1.14 6.72 -3.23
CA THR A 137 -0.14 6.56 -2.18
C THR A 137 1.23 6.60 -2.81
N ARG A 138 2.05 7.57 -2.38
CA ARG A 138 3.41 7.77 -2.91
C ARG A 138 4.24 6.51 -2.75
N ILE A 139 5.26 6.39 -3.61
CA ILE A 139 6.20 5.28 -3.58
C ILE A 139 6.81 5.10 -2.19
N HIS A 140 6.65 3.90 -1.63
CA HIS A 140 7.16 3.50 -0.32
C HIS A 140 7.29 1.99 -0.25
N TYR A 141 7.93 1.48 0.79
CA TYR A 141 7.78 0.09 1.24
C TYR A 141 7.20 0.06 2.66
N ASP A 142 6.54 -1.02 3.01
CA ASP A 142 5.91 -1.13 4.32
C ASP A 142 6.95 -1.20 5.45
N ILE A 143 6.78 -0.34 6.46
CA ILE A 143 7.74 -0.15 7.56
C ILE A 143 8.00 -1.43 8.36
N ASP A 144 7.00 -2.30 8.46
CA ASP A 144 7.07 -3.59 9.15
C ASP A 144 7.70 -4.71 8.32
N CYS A 145 8.09 -4.40 7.07
CA CYS A 145 8.69 -5.35 6.14
C CYS A 145 7.87 -6.65 5.95
N SER A 146 6.56 -6.64 6.16
CA SER A 146 5.71 -7.80 5.90
C SER A 146 5.50 -8.03 4.40
N HIS A 147 5.03 -9.23 4.04
CA HIS A 147 4.36 -9.45 2.77
C HIS A 147 2.96 -8.86 2.83
N VAL A 148 2.45 -8.37 1.70
CA VAL A 148 1.08 -7.86 1.61
C VAL A 148 0.29 -8.63 0.56
N PHE A 149 -0.91 -9.02 0.93
CA PHE A 149 -1.94 -9.53 0.04
C PHE A 149 -3.00 -8.44 -0.09
N LEU A 150 -2.94 -7.71 -1.21
CA LEU A 150 -3.82 -6.57 -1.49
C LEU A 150 -4.99 -7.02 -2.37
N THR A 151 -6.15 -7.21 -1.79
CA THR A 151 -7.36 -7.61 -2.50
C THR A 151 -8.16 -6.39 -2.92
N GLN A 152 -8.44 -6.26 -4.21
CA GLN A 152 -9.23 -5.16 -4.77
C GLN A 152 -10.72 -5.51 -4.80
N PHE A 153 -11.55 -4.56 -4.41
CA PHE A 153 -13.01 -4.64 -4.49
C PHE A 153 -13.57 -3.57 -5.40
N MET A 154 -14.64 -3.92 -6.11
CA MET A 154 -15.45 -3.09 -7.01
C MET A 154 -14.68 -2.63 -8.27
N THR A 155 -13.94 -1.58 -8.22
CA THR A 155 -13.37 -0.86 -9.35
C THR A 155 -11.90 -1.24 -9.63
N ARG A 156 -11.15 -0.38 -10.32
CA ARG A 156 -9.77 -0.65 -10.71
C ARG A 156 -8.78 0.16 -9.90
N LYS A 157 -7.61 -0.41 -9.71
CA LYS A 157 -6.50 0.22 -9.01
C LYS A 157 -5.19 -0.11 -9.70
N ARG A 158 -4.38 0.91 -9.98
CA ARG A 158 -3.04 0.75 -10.53
C ARG A 158 -2.01 0.63 -9.41
N VAL A 159 -1.13 -0.34 -9.52
CA VAL A 159 -0.01 -0.53 -8.57
C VAL A 159 1.29 -0.67 -9.36
N LEU A 160 2.27 0.17 -9.04
CA LEU A 160 3.64 0.04 -9.53
C LEU A 160 4.50 -0.60 -8.44
N LEU A 161 5.34 -1.55 -8.85
CA LEU A 161 6.14 -2.37 -7.95
C LEU A 161 7.60 -2.38 -8.38
N PHE A 162 8.52 -2.17 -7.43
CA PHE A 162 9.95 -2.22 -7.71
C PHE A 162 10.67 -3.02 -6.66
N GLU A 163 11.66 -3.80 -7.10
CA GLU A 163 12.51 -4.57 -6.19
C GLU A 163 13.27 -3.67 -5.22
N PRO A 164 13.62 -4.18 -4.02
CA PRO A 164 14.44 -3.41 -3.06
C PRO A 164 15.75 -2.87 -3.65
N GLY A 165 16.35 -3.58 -4.61
CA GLY A 165 17.56 -3.17 -5.31
C GLY A 165 17.42 -1.90 -6.16
N GLN A 166 16.19 -1.52 -6.52
CA GLN A 166 15.89 -0.30 -7.29
C GLN A 166 15.91 0.99 -6.44
N ALA A 167 16.14 0.88 -5.13
CA ALA A 167 16.10 2.00 -4.17
C ALA A 167 16.92 3.22 -4.60
N LYS A 168 18.09 3.00 -5.23
CA LYS A 168 18.96 4.08 -5.70
C LYS A 168 18.30 4.88 -6.84
N TYR A 169 17.64 4.23 -7.78
CA TYR A 169 16.96 4.89 -8.90
C TYR A 169 15.67 5.59 -8.48
N LEU A 170 15.09 5.16 -7.34
CA LEU A 170 13.92 5.77 -6.71
C LEU A 170 14.27 6.96 -5.80
N HIS A 171 15.53 7.33 -5.66
CA HIS A 171 15.99 8.36 -4.73
C HIS A 171 15.50 8.14 -3.30
N HIS A 172 15.75 6.92 -2.78
CA HIS A 172 15.36 6.56 -1.43
C HIS A 172 15.93 7.51 -0.39
N LEU A 173 15.06 8.10 0.42
CA LEU A 173 15.45 8.96 1.53
C LEU A 173 15.97 8.11 2.70
N PRO A 174 17.28 8.19 3.06
CA PRO A 174 17.86 7.37 4.10
C PRO A 174 17.08 7.43 5.42
N PHE A 175 17.04 6.30 6.14
CA PHE A 175 16.31 6.11 7.41
C PHE A 175 14.81 6.19 7.32
N THR A 176 14.22 6.30 6.14
CA THR A 176 12.78 6.33 5.92
C THR A 176 12.33 5.15 5.05
N VAL A 177 11.03 5.03 4.87
CA VAL A 177 10.41 4.09 3.91
C VAL A 177 9.95 4.78 2.63
N SER A 178 10.41 6.00 2.37
CA SER A 178 9.91 6.88 1.32
C SER A 178 11.02 7.31 0.36
N CYS A 179 10.63 7.78 -0.81
CA CYS A 179 11.53 8.30 -1.85
C CYS A 179 11.28 9.78 -2.10
N GLU A 180 12.26 10.47 -2.71
CA GLU A 180 12.12 11.87 -3.11
C GLU A 180 11.20 12.01 -4.33
N ILE A 181 11.25 11.06 -5.26
CA ILE A 181 10.50 11.13 -6.52
C ILE A 181 8.98 11.07 -6.33
N ASP A 182 8.26 11.67 -7.28
CA ASP A 182 6.83 11.48 -7.47
C ASP A 182 6.60 10.69 -8.76
N LEU A 183 5.86 9.59 -8.70
CA LEU A 183 5.60 8.74 -9.86
C LEU A 183 4.28 9.09 -10.57
N ILE A 184 3.52 10.05 -10.05
CA ILE A 184 2.35 10.60 -10.75
C ILE A 184 2.79 11.51 -11.89
N ASP A 185 3.77 12.35 -11.62
CA ASP A 185 4.36 13.28 -12.60
C ASP A 185 5.89 13.25 -12.43
N PRO A 186 6.55 12.23 -12.99
CA PRO A 186 7.98 12.03 -12.81
C PRO A 186 8.79 13.07 -13.59
N ASP A 187 9.54 13.88 -12.87
CA ASP A 187 10.46 14.88 -13.43
C ASP A 187 11.77 14.18 -13.86
N GLU A 188 11.83 13.72 -15.10
CA GLU A 188 12.98 12.99 -15.64
C GLU A 188 14.22 13.89 -15.82
N GLU A 189 14.05 15.20 -15.98
CA GLU A 189 15.18 16.14 -16.02
C GLU A 189 15.87 16.25 -14.68
N LYS A 190 15.09 16.35 -13.62
CA LYS A 190 15.57 16.40 -12.23
C LYS A 190 16.09 15.05 -11.75
N PHE A 191 15.49 13.95 -12.20
CA PHE A 191 15.79 12.59 -11.76
C PHE A 191 16.17 11.67 -12.94
N PRO A 192 17.30 11.91 -13.61
CA PRO A 192 17.70 11.15 -14.80
C PRO A 192 17.91 9.65 -14.54
N SER A 193 18.10 9.24 -13.28
CA SER A 193 18.18 7.83 -12.89
C SER A 193 16.89 7.04 -13.16
N LEU A 194 15.75 7.71 -13.33
CA LEU A 194 14.47 7.08 -13.65
C LEU A 194 14.50 6.29 -14.98
N GLN A 195 15.39 6.65 -15.92
CA GLN A 195 15.58 5.89 -17.15
C GLN A 195 16.06 4.44 -16.90
N TYR A 196 16.73 4.18 -15.78
CA TYR A 196 17.24 2.85 -15.38
C TYR A 196 16.29 2.09 -14.48
N LEU A 197 15.16 2.71 -14.10
CA LEU A 197 14.20 2.10 -13.20
C LEU A 197 13.43 1.00 -13.93
N GLU A 198 13.54 -0.23 -13.41
CA GLU A 198 12.81 -1.39 -13.92
C GLU A 198 11.89 -1.94 -12.81
N GLY A 199 10.67 -2.29 -13.19
CA GLY A 199 9.66 -2.76 -12.24
C GLY A 199 8.49 -3.46 -12.89
N TYR A 200 7.42 -3.56 -12.13
CA TYR A 200 6.18 -4.20 -12.54
C TYR A 200 4.99 -3.25 -12.42
N GLU A 201 4.00 -3.48 -13.26
CA GLU A 201 2.73 -2.81 -13.22
C GLU A 201 1.59 -3.81 -13.06
N ALA A 202 0.69 -3.53 -12.13
CA ALA A 202 -0.54 -4.27 -11.93
C ALA A 202 -1.73 -3.33 -12.03
N MET A 203 -2.66 -3.62 -12.95
CA MET A 203 -4.00 -3.02 -12.93
C MET A 203 -4.93 -4.03 -12.27
N LEU A 204 -5.19 -3.85 -10.97
CA LEU A 204 -6.08 -4.73 -10.22
C LEU A 204 -7.54 -4.42 -10.53
N THR A 205 -8.34 -5.48 -10.63
CA THR A 205 -9.78 -5.41 -10.78
C THR A 205 -10.48 -6.12 -9.63
N HIS A 206 -11.81 -6.01 -9.56
CA HIS A 206 -12.60 -6.63 -8.51
C HIS A 206 -12.34 -8.13 -8.37
N GLY A 207 -12.08 -8.57 -7.14
CA GLY A 207 -11.84 -9.97 -6.79
C GLY A 207 -10.39 -10.43 -6.93
N GLU A 208 -9.52 -9.63 -7.55
CA GLU A 208 -8.10 -9.95 -7.67
C GLU A 208 -7.33 -9.61 -6.38
N THR A 209 -6.36 -10.45 -6.04
CA THR A 209 -5.44 -10.25 -4.92
C THR A 209 -4.01 -10.19 -5.40
N LEU A 210 -3.34 -9.06 -5.20
CA LEU A 210 -1.93 -8.87 -5.50
C LEU A 210 -1.07 -9.28 -4.30
N PHE A 211 -0.15 -10.21 -4.50
CA PHE A 211 0.95 -10.46 -3.59
C PHE A 211 2.09 -9.46 -3.83
N ILE A 212 2.39 -8.66 -2.82
CA ILE A 212 3.53 -7.75 -2.77
C ILE A 212 4.57 -8.36 -1.83
N PRO A 213 5.74 -8.78 -2.34
CA PRO A 213 6.77 -9.33 -1.48
C PRO A 213 7.29 -8.32 -0.46
N SER A 214 7.85 -8.83 0.63
CA SER A 214 8.43 -8.03 1.70
C SER A 214 9.44 -6.99 1.21
N CYS A 215 9.35 -5.77 1.74
CA CYS A 215 10.23 -4.64 1.44
C CYS A 215 10.22 -4.19 -0.03
N TRP A 216 9.28 -4.63 -0.86
CA TRP A 216 9.15 -4.13 -2.20
C TRP A 216 8.60 -2.70 -2.19
N TRP A 217 9.18 -1.85 -3.00
CA TRP A 217 8.69 -0.51 -3.25
C TRP A 217 7.37 -0.60 -4.01
N HIS A 218 6.37 0.13 -3.56
CA HIS A 218 5.08 0.16 -4.25
C HIS A 218 4.47 1.57 -4.23
N HIS A 219 3.86 1.90 -5.36
CA HIS A 219 3.09 3.11 -5.59
C HIS A 219 1.69 2.71 -5.99
N ILE A 220 0.67 3.35 -5.43
CA ILE A 220 -0.73 2.97 -5.63
C ILE A 220 -1.51 4.16 -6.14
N GLU A 221 -2.26 3.96 -7.24
CA GLU A 221 -3.13 4.96 -7.84
C GLU A 221 -4.57 4.45 -7.89
N TYR A 222 -5.50 5.28 -7.47
CA TYR A 222 -6.91 5.04 -7.61
C TYR A 222 -7.38 5.58 -8.98
N THR A 223 -7.33 4.73 -10.00
CA THR A 223 -7.82 5.07 -11.35
C THR A 223 -9.32 5.30 -11.39
N ASP A 224 -10.02 4.62 -10.50
CA ASP A 224 -11.43 4.78 -10.20
C ASP A 224 -11.60 4.87 -8.68
N ALA A 225 -12.69 5.46 -8.19
CA ALA A 225 -13.01 5.36 -6.77
C ALA A 225 -13.19 3.90 -6.37
N GLY A 226 -12.57 3.48 -5.27
CA GLY A 226 -12.58 2.07 -4.89
C GLY A 226 -11.99 1.79 -3.53
N TYR A 227 -11.93 0.51 -3.18
CA TYR A 227 -11.33 0.07 -1.94
C TYR A 227 -10.65 -1.29 -2.06
N SER A 228 -9.72 -1.52 -1.15
CA SER A 228 -8.96 -2.77 -1.06
C SER A 228 -8.84 -3.20 0.39
N LEU A 229 -8.74 -4.51 0.60
CA LEU A 229 -8.33 -5.11 1.86
C LEU A 229 -6.88 -5.57 1.75
N ALA A 230 -6.03 -5.14 2.67
CA ALA A 230 -4.67 -5.62 2.79
C ALA A 230 -4.54 -6.57 3.99
N LEU A 231 -4.17 -7.81 3.72
CA LEU A 231 -3.74 -8.76 4.74
C LEU A 231 -2.21 -8.86 4.71
N ARG A 232 -1.61 -8.89 5.88
CA ARG A 232 -0.16 -8.93 6.04
C ARG A 232 0.30 -10.31 6.49
N ALA A 233 1.46 -10.74 6.01
CA ALA A 233 2.04 -12.02 6.40
C ALA A 233 3.56 -11.93 6.58
N SER A 234 4.10 -12.81 7.41
CA SER A 234 5.53 -12.96 7.61
C SER A 234 5.91 -14.43 7.55
N ASP A 235 6.79 -14.79 6.62
CA ASP A 235 7.21 -16.17 6.36
C ASP A 235 8.32 -16.65 7.30
N SER A 236 8.88 -15.77 8.13
CA SER A 236 9.98 -16.13 9.03
C SER A 236 10.11 -15.20 10.23
N ILE A 237 10.72 -15.72 11.30
CA ILE A 237 11.10 -14.91 12.48
C ILE A 237 12.12 -13.84 12.09
N GLY A 238 13.03 -14.15 11.16
CA GLY A 238 14.01 -13.19 10.66
C GLY A 238 13.35 -11.97 9.97
N LEU A 239 12.27 -12.20 9.23
CA LEU A 239 11.52 -11.13 8.61
C LEU A 239 10.82 -10.24 9.64
N ARG A 240 10.21 -10.85 10.67
CA ARG A 240 9.61 -10.10 11.80
C ARG A 240 10.63 -9.26 12.55
N ALA A 241 11.81 -9.82 12.83
CA ALA A 241 12.92 -9.10 13.47
C ALA A 241 13.40 -7.92 12.62
N ARG A 242 13.50 -8.11 11.29
CA ARG A 242 13.84 -7.04 10.35
C ARG A 242 12.79 -5.92 10.37
N GLY A 243 11.51 -6.26 10.39
CA GLY A 243 10.43 -5.28 10.51
C GLY A 243 10.51 -4.49 11.80
N ALA A 244 10.67 -5.17 12.95
CA ALA A 244 10.82 -4.52 14.25
C ALA A 244 12.05 -3.57 14.28
N PHE A 245 13.19 -4.00 13.74
CA PHE A 245 14.37 -3.16 13.61
C PHE A 245 14.12 -1.94 12.72
N ASN A 246 13.46 -2.11 11.58
CA ASN A 246 13.16 -1.01 10.67
C ASN A 246 12.20 0.01 11.29
N ILE A 247 11.19 -0.44 12.03
CA ILE A 247 10.29 0.41 12.82
C ILE A 247 11.10 1.20 13.85
N ALA A 248 11.90 0.51 14.68
CA ALA A 248 12.72 1.15 15.70
C ALA A 248 13.69 2.20 15.08
N ARG A 249 14.37 1.85 14.00
CA ARG A 249 15.26 2.76 13.27
C ARG A 249 14.53 4.01 12.78
N THR A 250 13.37 3.85 12.17
CA THR A 250 12.59 4.97 11.64
C THR A 250 12.10 5.88 12.76
N PHE A 251 11.58 5.31 13.85
CA PHE A 251 11.06 6.12 14.97
C PHE A 251 12.18 6.76 15.79
N ILE A 252 13.26 6.05 16.10
CA ILE A 252 14.33 6.56 16.94
C ILE A 252 15.25 7.50 16.15
N VAL A 253 15.72 7.05 14.98
CA VAL A 253 16.69 7.83 14.19
C VAL A 253 15.98 8.93 13.41
N ASP A 254 15.07 8.59 12.49
CA ASP A 254 14.52 9.60 11.58
C ASP A 254 13.63 10.62 12.33
N LYS A 255 12.65 10.16 13.12
CA LYS A 255 11.80 11.09 13.88
C LYS A 255 12.56 11.82 14.98
N GLY A 256 13.51 11.16 15.65
CA GLY A 256 14.37 11.78 16.64
C GLY A 256 15.23 12.89 16.03
N MET A 257 15.91 12.61 14.93
CA MET A 257 16.74 13.58 14.21
C MET A 257 15.92 14.71 13.58
N ASN A 258 14.71 14.42 13.07
CA ASN A 258 13.79 15.46 12.61
C ASN A 258 13.41 16.43 13.73
N LYS A 259 13.22 15.94 14.96
CA LYS A 259 12.92 16.78 16.11
C LYS A 259 14.11 17.65 16.52
N LEU A 260 15.34 17.13 16.39
CA LEU A 260 16.58 17.83 16.79
C LEU A 260 17.07 18.82 15.72
N LEU A 261 17.08 18.43 14.45
CA LEU A 261 17.70 19.17 13.34
C LEU A 261 16.69 19.77 12.35
N GLY A 262 15.43 19.36 12.42
CA GLY A 262 14.35 19.89 11.56
C GLY A 262 14.69 19.86 10.06
N PRO A 263 14.60 21.03 9.36
CA PRO A 263 14.84 21.11 7.92
C PRO A 263 16.25 20.68 7.50
N ARG A 264 17.26 20.85 8.38
CA ARG A 264 18.65 20.42 8.08
C ARG A 264 18.74 18.91 7.90
N TRP A 265 18.01 18.13 8.73
CA TRP A 265 17.94 16.68 8.57
C TRP A 265 17.26 16.27 7.28
N ALA A 266 16.13 16.92 6.94
CA ALA A 266 15.42 16.67 5.69
C ALA A 266 16.32 16.94 4.47
N ASN A 267 17.00 18.09 4.43
CA ASN A 267 17.92 18.47 3.34
C ASN A 267 19.11 17.52 3.22
N MET A 268 19.66 17.05 4.35
CA MET A 268 20.74 16.06 4.35
C MET A 268 20.28 14.73 3.73
N LYS A 269 19.10 14.24 4.08
CA LYS A 269 18.56 13.02 3.48
C LYS A 269 18.39 13.15 1.96
N VAL A 270 17.86 14.27 1.49
CA VAL A 270 17.73 14.58 0.07
C VAL A 270 19.11 14.59 -0.62
N ALA A 271 20.11 15.28 -0.05
CA ALA A 271 21.46 15.32 -0.60
C ALA A 271 22.09 13.92 -0.71
N LEU A 272 21.93 13.09 0.34
CA LEU A 272 22.40 11.70 0.33
C LEU A 272 21.68 10.83 -0.70
N ALA A 273 20.35 10.98 -0.82
CA ALA A 273 19.56 10.24 -1.81
C ALA A 273 20.05 10.55 -3.24
N ARG A 274 20.29 11.82 -3.54
CA ARG A 274 20.78 12.26 -4.85
C ARG A 274 22.21 11.79 -5.14
N ALA A 275 23.10 11.86 -4.15
CA ALA A 275 24.46 11.34 -4.30
C ALA A 275 24.49 9.83 -4.59
N ASN A 276 23.65 9.05 -3.88
CA ASN A 276 23.55 7.60 -4.08
C ASN A 276 22.92 7.20 -5.43
N SER A 277 22.18 8.09 -6.06
CA SER A 277 21.53 7.83 -7.36
C SER A 277 22.44 8.10 -8.55
N GLN A 278 23.55 8.80 -8.33
CA GLN A 278 24.55 9.11 -9.37
C GLN A 278 25.67 8.05 -9.42
N ALA A 279 25.78 7.21 -8.40
CA ALA A 279 26.72 6.09 -8.32
C ALA A 279 26.10 4.79 -8.86
#